data_d74aebee8b01f345c82003a634bf6e3a
#
_entry.id   d74aebee8b01f345c82003a634bf6e3a
#
_cell.length_a   1.000
_cell.length_b   1.000
_cell.length_c   1.000
_cell.angle_alpha   90.00
_cell.angle_beta   90.00
_cell.angle_gamma   90.00
#
_symmetry.space_group_name_H-M   'P 1'
#
loop_
_entity.id
_entity.type
_entity.pdbx_description
1 polymer ?
#
loop_
_entity_poly.entity_id
_entity_poly.type
_entity_poly.pdbx_seq_one_letter_code
_entity_poly.pdbx_strand_id
1 'polypeptide(L)'
;AALAVALGLSALLASCGGGDPVVAFAPNRVLAFGDENSVITADGHKYTVNALVADANGVKTLTCASNPLWVQQLATSYSLVFPECNPNAVPSPASRIYAANGAKVADLVAQVDQHLAADTFSDKDLVTLFVDQNDLLEQYALYPATPKEQLLTAAHSAGLALAGQVTRIADAGGKVLVSTAPSLSITPFARAEDTAAGDSSRSALLKLMVDEFNAGLRLGIAIESRHN
;
A
#
# COMPACT_ATOMS: atom_id res chain seq x y z
N ALA A 1 -41.86 -25.51 45.28
CA ALA A 1 -41.65 -25.94 43.90
C ALA A 1 -41.35 -24.74 42.94
N ALA A 2 -41.90 -23.54 43.18
CA ALA A 2 -41.69 -22.38 42.33
C ALA A 2 -40.28 -21.74 42.44
N LEU A 3 -39.58 -21.89 43.58
CA LEU A 3 -38.25 -21.31 43.83
C LEU A 3 -37.11 -22.07 43.13
N ALA A 4 -37.28 -23.38 42.93
CA ALA A 4 -36.28 -24.23 42.28
C ALA A 4 -36.27 -24.04 40.71
N VAL A 5 -37.36 -23.60 40.11
CA VAL A 5 -37.46 -23.35 38.67
C VAL A 5 -36.81 -22.01 38.29
N ALA A 6 -36.85 -21.00 39.20
CA ALA A 6 -36.23 -19.68 38.94
C ALA A 6 -34.70 -19.71 38.97
N LEU A 7 -34.08 -20.60 39.75
CA LEU A 7 -32.62 -20.77 39.80
C LEU A 7 -32.05 -21.54 38.60
N GLY A 8 -32.88 -22.37 37.94
CA GLY A 8 -32.47 -23.13 36.75
C GLY A 8 -32.42 -22.31 35.44
N LEU A 9 -33.23 -21.25 35.35
CA LEU A 9 -33.26 -20.39 34.17
C LEU A 9 -32.13 -19.33 34.14
N SER A 10 -31.58 -18.96 35.27
CA SER A 10 -30.47 -17.98 35.35
C SER A 10 -29.12 -18.59 34.95
N ALA A 11 -28.96 -19.90 34.98
CA ALA A 11 -27.71 -20.58 34.59
C ALA A 11 -27.55 -20.72 33.05
N LEU A 12 -28.64 -20.55 32.27
CA LEU A 12 -28.58 -20.65 30.81
C LEU A 12 -28.22 -19.34 30.12
N LEU A 13 -28.20 -18.21 30.81
CA LEU A 13 -27.84 -16.91 30.28
C LEU A 13 -26.35 -16.58 30.36
N ALA A 14 -25.56 -17.39 31.05
CA ALA A 14 -24.11 -17.20 31.22
C ALA A 14 -23.27 -17.87 30.13
N SER A 15 -23.89 -18.51 29.13
CA SER A 15 -23.19 -19.27 28.07
C SER A 15 -22.99 -18.53 26.75
N CYS A 16 -23.33 -17.25 26.66
CA CYS A 16 -23.08 -16.46 25.46
C CYS A 16 -22.02 -15.41 25.75
N GLY A 17 -20.73 -15.71 25.48
CA GLY A 17 -19.69 -14.68 25.53
C GLY A 17 -18.29 -15.12 25.93
N GLY A 18 -17.92 -16.38 25.74
CA GLY A 18 -16.57 -16.87 25.99
C GLY A 18 -15.72 -16.98 24.73
N GLY A 19 -15.67 -15.94 23.89
CA GLY A 19 -14.60 -15.81 22.93
C GLY A 19 -13.43 -15.06 23.59
N ASP A 20 -12.21 -15.51 23.38
CA ASP A 20 -11.04 -14.75 23.80
C ASP A 20 -11.13 -13.33 23.24
N PRO A 21 -10.84 -12.29 24.04
CA PRO A 21 -10.86 -10.93 23.55
C PRO A 21 -9.91 -10.81 22.35
N VAL A 22 -10.44 -10.40 21.20
CA VAL A 22 -9.61 -10.14 20.02
C VAL A 22 -8.64 -9.01 20.37
N VAL A 23 -7.37 -9.35 20.57
CA VAL A 23 -6.32 -8.34 20.78
C VAL A 23 -6.12 -7.59 19.45
N ALA A 24 -6.39 -6.28 19.47
CA ALA A 24 -6.16 -5.46 18.31
C ALA A 24 -4.69 -5.52 17.86
N PHE A 25 -4.47 -5.65 16.55
CA PHE A 25 -3.12 -5.61 16.00
C PHE A 25 -2.48 -4.23 16.27
N ALA A 26 -1.31 -4.25 16.90
CA ALA A 26 -0.51 -3.06 17.17
C ALA A 26 0.91 -3.30 16.65
N PRO A 27 1.28 -2.69 15.51
CA PRO A 27 2.61 -2.85 14.94
C PRO A 27 3.67 -2.10 15.75
N ASN A 28 4.89 -2.62 15.74
CA ASN A 28 6.06 -1.96 16.30
C ASN A 28 6.75 -1.04 15.27
N ARG A 29 6.52 -1.27 13.97
CA ARG A 29 7.05 -0.46 12.87
C ARG A 29 6.18 -0.60 11.62
N VAL A 30 6.28 0.39 10.74
CA VAL A 30 5.75 0.35 9.38
C VAL A 30 6.93 0.24 8.41
N LEU A 31 6.85 -0.72 7.49
CA LEU A 31 7.83 -0.93 6.41
C LEU A 31 7.14 -0.62 5.09
N ALA A 32 7.54 0.47 4.42
CA ALA A 32 6.88 0.94 3.21
C ALA A 32 7.68 0.56 1.96
N PHE A 33 7.06 -0.24 1.09
CA PHE A 33 7.61 -0.68 -0.19
C PHE A 33 6.73 -0.15 -1.33
N GLY A 34 7.31 -0.01 -2.51
CA GLY A 34 6.59 0.38 -3.71
C GLY A 34 7.21 1.55 -4.45
N ASP A 35 6.35 2.39 -5.00
CA ASP A 35 6.70 3.52 -5.85
C ASP A 35 6.69 4.87 -5.10
N GLU A 36 6.74 5.97 -5.88
CA GLU A 36 6.77 7.36 -5.38
C GLU A 36 5.62 7.74 -4.46
N ASN A 37 4.49 7.02 -4.49
CA ASN A 37 3.35 7.28 -3.61
C ASN A 37 3.67 7.02 -2.13
N SER A 38 4.75 6.30 -1.85
CA SER A 38 5.21 5.95 -0.50
C SER A 38 6.59 6.54 -0.17
N VAL A 39 7.17 7.38 -1.02
CA VAL A 39 8.53 7.91 -0.85
C VAL A 39 8.53 9.21 -0.05
N ILE A 40 9.36 9.23 1.01
CA ILE A 40 9.90 10.45 1.61
C ILE A 40 11.42 10.36 1.46
N THR A 41 12.02 11.34 0.85
CA THR A 41 13.48 11.39 0.67
C THR A 41 14.18 11.74 1.97
N ALA A 42 15.49 11.48 2.07
CA ALA A 42 16.28 11.76 3.27
C ALA A 42 16.25 13.25 3.68
N ASP A 43 16.00 14.16 2.74
CA ASP A 43 15.85 15.61 2.97
C ASP A 43 14.37 16.03 3.15
N GLY A 44 13.45 15.08 3.29
CA GLY A 44 12.05 15.31 3.63
C GLY A 44 11.12 15.66 2.47
N HIS A 45 11.58 15.55 1.21
CA HIS A 45 10.72 15.76 0.05
C HIS A 45 9.81 14.56 -0.20
N LYS A 46 8.65 14.84 -0.79
CA LYS A 46 7.64 13.85 -1.20
C LYS A 46 7.30 14.06 -2.66
N TYR A 47 6.89 13.01 -3.34
CA TYR A 47 6.44 13.09 -4.73
C TYR A 47 5.20 14.00 -4.89
N THR A 48 4.30 13.98 -3.94
CA THR A 48 3.02 14.71 -4.01
C THR A 48 3.18 16.20 -3.67
N VAL A 49 2.62 16.67 -2.55
CA VAL A 49 2.62 18.08 -2.18
C VAL A 49 3.63 18.35 -1.07
N ASN A 50 4.65 19.15 -1.40
CA ASN A 50 5.61 19.64 -0.44
C ASN A 50 5.18 21.02 0.10
N ALA A 51 5.32 21.25 1.39
CA ALA A 51 5.00 22.51 2.01
C ALA A 51 6.25 23.23 2.47
N LEU A 52 6.32 24.54 2.20
CA LEU A 52 7.31 25.45 2.75
C LEU A 52 6.66 26.30 3.83
N VAL A 53 7.21 26.28 5.02
CA VAL A 53 6.77 27.10 6.15
C VAL A 53 7.78 28.22 6.39
N ALA A 54 7.30 29.45 6.47
CA ALA A 54 8.15 30.61 6.79
C ALA A 54 8.36 30.70 8.31
N ASP A 55 9.60 30.93 8.72
CA ASP A 55 9.93 31.30 10.10
C ASP A 55 9.58 32.77 10.40
N ALA A 56 9.90 33.23 11.61
CA ALA A 56 9.64 34.63 12.03
C ALA A 56 10.41 35.67 11.20
N ASN A 57 11.46 35.28 10.48
CA ASN A 57 12.26 36.13 9.60
C ASN A 57 11.85 36.02 8.13
N GLY A 58 10.81 35.24 7.84
CA GLY A 58 10.31 34.99 6.49
C GLY A 58 11.13 33.96 5.69
N VAL A 59 12.08 33.27 6.31
CA VAL A 59 12.84 32.18 5.67
C VAL A 59 11.97 30.95 5.54
N LYS A 60 11.77 30.49 4.30
CA LYS A 60 10.94 29.33 3.99
C LYS A 60 11.77 28.05 4.07
N THR A 61 11.34 27.13 4.92
CA THR A 61 11.92 25.80 5.06
C THR A 61 10.91 24.71 4.71
N LEU A 62 11.41 23.63 4.11
CA LEU A 62 10.61 22.45 3.84
C LEU A 62 10.12 21.82 5.15
N THR A 63 8.85 21.48 5.23
CA THR A 63 8.31 20.71 6.34
C THR A 63 7.67 19.42 5.83
N CYS A 64 8.30 18.30 6.13
CA CYS A 64 7.83 16.97 5.75
C CYS A 64 6.55 16.55 6.47
N ALA A 65 6.24 17.17 7.61
CA ALA A 65 5.04 16.87 8.39
C ALA A 65 3.76 17.44 7.78
N SER A 66 3.86 18.52 6.99
CA SER A 66 2.70 19.10 6.30
C SER A 66 2.34 18.26 5.08
N ASN A 67 1.03 18.16 4.79
CA ASN A 67 0.51 17.33 3.70
C ASN A 67 1.06 15.89 3.74
N PRO A 68 0.81 15.14 4.83
CA PRO A 68 1.40 13.82 5.03
C PRO A 68 0.97 12.84 3.94
N LEU A 69 1.90 11.97 3.51
CA LEU A 69 1.57 10.80 2.70
C LEU A 69 0.68 9.83 3.48
N TRP A 70 -0.01 8.96 2.74
CA TRP A 70 -0.84 7.92 3.34
C TRP A 70 -0.07 7.02 4.32
N VAL A 71 1.19 6.65 4.00
CA VAL A 71 2.04 5.85 4.89
C VAL A 71 2.42 6.61 6.17
N GLN A 72 2.57 7.95 6.11
CA GLN A 72 2.81 8.78 7.29
C GLN A 72 1.57 8.82 8.19
N GLN A 73 0.38 8.98 7.61
CA GLN A 73 -0.88 8.96 8.37
C GLN A 73 -1.10 7.59 9.03
N LEU A 74 -0.84 6.52 8.27
CA LEU A 74 -0.92 5.16 8.79
C LEU A 74 0.06 4.94 9.96
N ALA A 75 1.32 5.31 9.81
CA ALA A 75 2.32 5.21 10.88
C ALA A 75 1.92 6.03 12.11
N THR A 76 1.46 7.27 11.91
CA THR A 76 1.02 8.15 12.98
C THR A 76 -0.16 7.58 13.77
N SER A 77 -1.08 6.84 13.14
CA SER A 77 -2.21 6.19 13.82
C SER A 77 -1.77 5.16 14.87
N TYR A 78 -0.52 4.67 14.75
CA TYR A 78 0.12 3.78 15.72
C TYR A 78 1.23 4.49 16.53
N SER A 79 1.30 5.81 16.52
CA SER A 79 2.37 6.59 17.17
C SER A 79 3.78 6.27 16.62
N LEU A 80 3.87 5.83 15.38
CA LEU A 80 5.11 5.51 14.68
C LEU A 80 5.49 6.65 13.72
N VAL A 81 6.80 6.80 13.46
CA VAL A 81 7.33 7.80 12.53
C VAL A 81 8.42 7.18 11.66
N PHE A 82 8.64 7.76 10.49
CA PHE A 82 9.78 7.44 9.62
C PHE A 82 10.97 8.34 9.93
N PRO A 83 12.22 7.84 9.88
CA PRO A 83 13.42 8.66 10.08
C PRO A 83 13.47 9.89 9.16
N GLU A 84 13.02 9.75 7.91
CA GLU A 84 12.99 10.79 6.88
C GLU A 84 12.04 11.95 7.21
N CYS A 85 11.08 11.71 8.12
CA CYS A 85 10.16 12.73 8.62
C CYS A 85 9.85 12.49 10.10
N ASN A 86 10.69 13.03 10.97
CA ASN A 86 10.60 12.88 12.42
C ASN A 86 10.57 14.26 13.12
N PRO A 87 9.47 15.03 12.98
CA PRO A 87 9.40 16.40 13.48
C PRO A 87 9.44 16.49 15.02
N ASN A 88 9.06 15.41 15.71
CA ASN A 88 9.03 15.35 17.18
C ASN A 88 10.32 14.76 17.78
N ALA A 89 11.36 14.54 16.98
CA ALA A 89 12.62 13.98 17.39
C ALA A 89 12.49 12.66 18.22
N VAL A 90 11.56 11.80 17.79
CA VAL A 90 11.39 10.46 18.40
C VAL A 90 12.73 9.72 18.30
N PRO A 91 13.26 9.21 19.42
CA PRO A 91 14.54 8.52 19.39
C PRO A 91 14.44 7.17 18.66
N SER A 92 15.40 6.91 17.78
CA SER A 92 15.55 5.63 17.05
C SER A 92 14.26 5.13 16.38
N PRO A 93 13.67 5.88 15.43
CA PRO A 93 12.47 5.42 14.71
C PRO A 93 12.70 4.07 14.07
N ALA A 94 11.76 3.13 14.26
CA ALA A 94 11.87 1.76 13.75
C ALA A 94 11.30 1.58 12.33
N SER A 95 10.38 2.46 11.91
CA SER A 95 9.80 2.39 10.56
C SER A 95 10.81 2.72 9.47
N ARG A 96 10.64 2.15 8.27
CA ARG A 96 11.57 2.32 7.14
C ARG A 96 10.81 2.48 5.83
N ILE A 97 11.39 3.24 4.92
CA ILE A 97 10.94 3.40 3.54
C ILE A 97 11.94 2.71 2.61
N TYR A 98 11.46 1.71 1.89
CA TYR A 98 12.16 1.00 0.81
C TYR A 98 11.62 1.39 -0.55
N ALA A 99 10.47 2.07 -0.59
CA ALA A 99 9.86 2.58 -1.81
C ALA A 99 10.80 3.53 -2.55
N ALA A 100 10.72 3.53 -3.88
CA ALA A 100 11.57 4.34 -4.75
C ALA A 100 10.76 4.99 -5.88
N ASN A 101 11.17 6.20 -6.29
CA ASN A 101 10.56 6.89 -7.40
C ASN A 101 10.71 6.08 -8.71
N GLY A 102 9.63 5.94 -9.46
CA GLY A 102 9.61 5.21 -10.72
C GLY A 102 9.62 3.69 -10.58
N ALA A 103 9.56 3.17 -9.34
CA ALA A 103 9.58 1.73 -9.13
C ALA A 103 8.36 1.04 -9.75
N LYS A 104 8.58 -0.15 -10.27
CA LYS A 104 7.61 -1.09 -10.82
C LYS A 104 7.50 -2.31 -9.92
N VAL A 105 6.50 -3.15 -10.18
CA VAL A 105 6.29 -4.40 -9.43
C VAL A 105 7.56 -5.27 -9.42
N ALA A 106 8.32 -5.30 -10.51
CA ALA A 106 9.58 -6.04 -10.59
C ALA A 106 10.65 -5.55 -9.59
N ASP A 107 10.65 -4.26 -9.26
CA ASP A 107 11.63 -3.65 -8.35
C ASP A 107 11.38 -4.02 -6.88
N LEU A 108 10.16 -4.48 -6.55
CA LEU A 108 9.83 -4.95 -5.20
C LEU A 108 10.74 -6.09 -4.75
N VAL A 109 11.22 -6.93 -5.67
CA VAL A 109 12.17 -8.01 -5.33
C VAL A 109 13.40 -7.42 -4.67
N ALA A 110 14.02 -6.43 -5.29
CA ALA A 110 15.21 -5.75 -4.75
C ALA A 110 14.92 -4.99 -3.45
N GLN A 111 13.76 -4.32 -3.35
CA GLN A 111 13.35 -3.62 -2.13
C GLN A 111 13.20 -4.60 -0.95
N VAL A 112 12.53 -5.75 -1.16
CA VAL A 112 12.35 -6.79 -0.14
C VAL A 112 13.71 -7.42 0.22
N ASP A 113 14.57 -7.69 -0.77
CA ASP A 113 15.92 -8.22 -0.53
C ASP A 113 16.77 -7.24 0.29
N GLN A 114 16.66 -5.93 0.03
CA GLN A 114 17.33 -4.89 0.81
C GLN A 114 16.91 -4.94 2.29
N HIS A 115 15.60 -5.11 2.56
CA HIS A 115 15.14 -5.28 3.94
C HIS A 115 15.72 -6.54 4.57
N LEU A 116 15.62 -7.70 3.88
CA LEU A 116 16.07 -8.99 4.39
C LEU A 116 17.59 -9.08 4.58
N ALA A 117 18.37 -8.27 3.87
CA ALA A 117 19.81 -8.15 4.07
C ALA A 117 20.16 -7.40 5.38
N ALA A 118 19.27 -6.54 5.88
CA ALA A 118 19.49 -5.72 7.07
C ALA A 118 18.75 -6.27 8.30
N ASP A 119 17.60 -6.94 8.11
CA ASP A 119 16.71 -7.37 9.18
C ASP A 119 15.75 -8.49 8.70
N THR A 120 14.88 -8.96 9.57
CA THR A 120 13.84 -9.97 9.26
C THR A 120 12.46 -9.38 9.45
N PHE A 121 11.46 -9.94 8.76
CA PHE A 121 10.06 -9.63 9.06
C PHE A 121 9.60 -10.30 10.35
N SER A 122 8.63 -9.70 11.02
CA SER A 122 7.99 -10.22 12.22
C SER A 122 6.47 -10.04 12.18
N ASP A 123 5.76 -10.73 13.06
CA ASP A 123 4.31 -10.61 13.21
C ASP A 123 3.85 -9.24 13.79
N LYS A 124 4.81 -8.39 14.16
CA LYS A 124 4.62 -7.00 14.60
C LYS A 124 5.00 -5.96 13.54
N ASP A 125 5.33 -6.40 12.34
CA ASP A 125 5.60 -5.50 11.23
C ASP A 125 4.32 -5.25 10.43
N LEU A 126 3.95 -3.99 10.25
CA LEU A 126 2.97 -3.59 9.26
C LEU A 126 3.71 -3.24 7.97
N VAL A 127 3.62 -4.13 7.00
CA VAL A 127 4.27 -3.96 5.69
C VAL A 127 3.26 -3.38 4.72
N THR A 128 3.61 -2.27 4.07
CA THR A 128 2.76 -1.64 3.07
C THR A 128 3.34 -1.80 1.68
N LEU A 129 2.51 -2.18 0.70
CA LEU A 129 2.85 -2.30 -0.71
C LEU A 129 1.92 -1.40 -1.53
N PHE A 130 2.49 -0.42 -2.24
CA PHE A 130 1.77 0.40 -3.20
C PHE A 130 2.66 0.63 -4.41
N VAL A 131 2.39 -0.08 -5.50
CA VAL A 131 3.13 -0.03 -6.77
C VAL A 131 2.23 -0.54 -7.88
N ASP A 132 2.00 0.26 -8.90
CA ASP A 132 1.13 -0.09 -10.02
C ASP A 132 1.26 0.87 -11.20
N GLN A 133 1.24 2.19 -10.94
CA GLN A 133 1.09 3.18 -12.01
C GLN A 133 2.23 3.16 -13.01
N ASN A 134 3.47 2.91 -12.59
CA ASN A 134 4.63 2.91 -13.48
C ASN A 134 4.60 1.72 -14.44
N ASP A 135 4.17 0.53 -13.98
CA ASP A 135 3.91 -0.62 -14.85
C ASP A 135 2.83 -0.31 -15.88
N LEU A 136 1.70 0.23 -15.41
CA LEU A 136 0.53 0.49 -16.26
C LEU A 136 0.80 1.58 -17.31
N LEU A 137 1.47 2.69 -16.92
CA LEU A 137 1.77 3.78 -17.83
C LEU A 137 2.86 3.41 -18.84
N GLU A 138 3.87 2.63 -18.44
CA GLU A 138 4.88 2.12 -19.37
C GLU A 138 4.26 1.20 -20.42
N GLN A 139 3.40 0.27 -20.00
CA GLN A 139 2.68 -0.60 -20.93
C GLN A 139 1.72 0.21 -21.83
N TYR A 140 0.98 1.16 -21.26
CA TYR A 140 0.09 2.03 -22.04
C TYR A 140 0.84 2.81 -23.13
N ALA A 141 2.06 3.27 -22.87
CA ALA A 141 2.87 4.01 -23.82
C ALA A 141 3.21 3.21 -25.10
N LEU A 142 3.08 1.88 -25.06
CA LEU A 142 3.28 1.02 -26.24
C LEU A 142 2.07 1.00 -27.18
N TYR A 143 0.92 1.53 -26.75
CA TYR A 143 -0.27 1.60 -27.60
C TYR A 143 -0.16 2.76 -28.60
N PRO A 144 -0.59 2.61 -29.89
CA PRO A 144 -1.27 1.46 -30.49
C PRO A 144 -0.32 0.45 -31.17
N ALA A 145 1.00 0.61 -31.06
CA ALA A 145 1.95 -0.31 -31.70
C ALA A 145 1.82 -1.75 -31.11
N THR A 146 1.54 -1.86 -29.80
CA THR A 146 1.21 -3.13 -29.16
C THR A 146 -0.30 -3.31 -29.10
N PRO A 147 -0.84 -4.48 -29.52
CA PRO A 147 -2.26 -4.78 -29.44
C PRO A 147 -2.80 -4.68 -28.01
N LYS A 148 -4.03 -4.19 -27.85
CA LYS A 148 -4.71 -4.03 -26.57
C LYS A 148 -4.68 -5.29 -25.71
N GLU A 149 -4.95 -6.45 -26.30
CA GLU A 149 -5.01 -7.74 -25.59
C GLU A 149 -3.67 -8.10 -24.93
N GLN A 150 -2.56 -7.74 -25.56
CA GLN A 150 -1.22 -7.96 -24.99
C GLN A 150 -0.97 -7.02 -23.82
N LEU A 151 -1.42 -5.75 -23.90
CA LEU A 151 -1.30 -4.80 -22.78
C LEU A 151 -2.13 -5.23 -21.58
N LEU A 152 -3.35 -5.74 -21.82
CA LEU A 152 -4.21 -6.28 -20.75
C LEU A 152 -3.56 -7.52 -20.09
N THR A 153 -2.99 -8.42 -20.89
CA THR A 153 -2.27 -9.59 -20.37
C THR A 153 -1.04 -9.17 -19.55
N ALA A 154 -0.29 -8.17 -19.99
CA ALA A 154 0.86 -7.65 -19.24
C ALA A 154 0.44 -7.03 -17.91
N ALA A 155 -0.64 -6.23 -17.91
CA ALA A 155 -1.20 -5.65 -16.68
C ALA A 155 -1.65 -6.74 -15.70
N HIS A 156 -2.36 -7.77 -16.18
CA HIS A 156 -2.77 -8.92 -15.36
C HIS A 156 -1.56 -9.64 -14.74
N SER A 157 -0.53 -9.87 -15.54
CA SER A 157 0.70 -10.54 -15.10
C SER A 157 1.46 -9.73 -14.04
N ALA A 158 1.49 -8.39 -14.18
CA ALA A 158 2.06 -7.52 -13.16
C ALA A 158 1.29 -7.61 -11.82
N GLY A 159 -0.04 -7.65 -11.87
CA GLY A 159 -0.87 -7.87 -10.69
C GLY A 159 -0.59 -9.22 -9.99
N LEU A 160 -0.44 -10.30 -10.76
CA LEU A 160 -0.03 -11.61 -10.23
C LEU A 160 1.37 -11.56 -9.58
N ALA A 161 2.32 -10.86 -10.21
CA ALA A 161 3.66 -10.71 -9.66
C ALA A 161 3.67 -9.92 -8.34
N LEU A 162 2.81 -8.89 -8.22
CA LEU A 162 2.60 -8.17 -6.95
C LEU A 162 2.07 -9.11 -5.87
N ALA A 163 1.08 -9.97 -6.19
CA ALA A 163 0.58 -10.96 -5.25
C ALA A 163 1.69 -11.90 -4.76
N GLY A 164 2.61 -12.32 -5.63
CA GLY A 164 3.76 -13.13 -5.25
C GLY A 164 4.66 -12.45 -4.20
N GLN A 165 4.84 -11.12 -4.28
CA GLN A 165 5.59 -10.39 -3.24
C GLN A 165 4.79 -10.26 -1.94
N VAL A 166 3.47 -10.11 -2.01
CA VAL A 166 2.59 -10.16 -0.81
C VAL A 166 2.80 -11.48 -0.08
N THR A 167 2.72 -12.60 -0.78
CA THR A 167 2.92 -13.94 -0.21
C THR A 167 4.31 -14.10 0.39
N ARG A 168 5.35 -13.70 -0.37
CA ARG A 168 6.73 -13.77 0.10
C ARG A 168 6.95 -13.07 1.44
N ILE A 169 6.37 -11.88 1.61
CA ILE A 169 6.48 -11.09 2.86
C ILE A 169 5.65 -11.73 3.97
N ALA A 170 4.44 -12.20 3.65
CA ALA A 170 3.57 -12.85 4.62
C ALA A 170 4.17 -14.15 5.16
N ASP A 171 4.76 -14.98 4.30
CA ASP A 171 5.45 -16.23 4.67
C ASP A 171 6.68 -15.95 5.52
N ALA A 172 7.32 -14.79 5.32
CA ALA A 172 8.44 -14.33 6.16
C ALA A 172 7.99 -13.71 7.49
N GLY A 173 6.68 -13.65 7.77
CA GLY A 173 6.09 -13.22 9.05
C GLY A 173 5.51 -11.81 9.08
N GLY A 174 5.65 -11.01 8.02
CA GLY A 174 5.11 -9.64 7.96
C GLY A 174 3.58 -9.61 7.80
N LYS A 175 2.92 -8.61 8.38
CA LYS A 175 1.49 -8.34 8.17
C LYS A 175 1.35 -7.35 7.02
N VAL A 176 0.86 -7.82 5.88
CA VAL A 176 0.86 -7.06 4.63
C VAL A 176 -0.45 -6.31 4.41
N LEU A 177 -0.32 -5.01 4.11
CA LEU A 177 -1.36 -4.15 3.57
C LEU A 177 -0.97 -3.78 2.14
N VAL A 178 -1.66 -4.33 1.16
CA VAL A 178 -1.44 -4.03 -0.26
C VAL A 178 -2.55 -3.14 -0.80
N SER A 179 -2.18 -2.10 -1.56
CA SER A 179 -3.13 -1.27 -2.30
C SER A 179 -3.46 -1.91 -3.65
N THR A 180 -4.71 -1.77 -4.08
CA THR A 180 -5.08 -1.97 -5.49
C THR A 180 -4.74 -0.72 -6.29
N ALA A 181 -4.46 -0.88 -7.60
CA ALA A 181 -4.24 0.24 -8.52
C ALA A 181 -5.48 1.16 -8.55
N PRO A 182 -5.30 2.47 -8.34
CA PRO A 182 -6.39 3.44 -8.47
C PRO A 182 -6.78 3.62 -9.95
N SER A 183 -7.98 4.16 -10.20
CA SER A 183 -8.43 4.38 -11.55
C SER A 183 -7.60 5.45 -12.27
N LEU A 184 -6.82 5.05 -13.27
CA LEU A 184 -6.09 5.98 -14.13
C LEU A 184 -6.99 6.68 -15.14
N SER A 185 -8.17 6.13 -15.48
CA SER A 185 -9.06 6.63 -16.52
C SER A 185 -9.70 8.00 -16.22
N ILE A 186 -9.70 8.43 -14.96
CA ILE A 186 -10.29 9.71 -14.53
C ILE A 186 -9.25 10.81 -14.33
N THR A 187 -7.97 10.50 -14.58
CA THR A 187 -6.86 11.43 -14.36
C THR A 187 -6.82 12.54 -15.45
N PRO A 188 -6.18 13.68 -15.16
CA PRO A 188 -5.90 14.69 -16.18
C PRO A 188 -5.12 14.12 -17.39
N PHE A 189 -4.20 13.17 -17.14
CA PHE A 189 -3.47 12.47 -18.19
C PHE A 189 -4.42 11.75 -19.15
N ALA A 190 -5.34 10.91 -18.63
CA ALA A 190 -6.30 10.19 -19.48
C ALA A 190 -7.19 11.10 -20.30
N ARG A 191 -7.59 12.25 -19.73
CA ARG A 191 -8.37 13.26 -20.46
C ARG A 191 -7.58 13.93 -21.60
N ALA A 192 -6.29 14.20 -21.36
CA ALA A 192 -5.42 14.75 -22.39
C ALA A 192 -5.23 13.75 -23.55
N GLU A 193 -5.06 12.47 -23.23
CA GLU A 193 -4.97 11.37 -24.20
C GLU A 193 -6.26 11.20 -25.01
N ASP A 194 -7.44 11.26 -24.38
CA ASP A 194 -8.74 11.25 -25.08
C ASP A 194 -8.90 12.45 -25.99
N THR A 195 -8.49 13.63 -25.55
CA THR A 195 -8.53 14.85 -26.38
C THR A 195 -7.62 14.70 -27.61
N ALA A 196 -6.43 14.16 -27.45
CA ALA A 196 -5.50 13.90 -28.55
C ALA A 196 -6.01 12.85 -29.55
N ALA A 197 -6.72 11.82 -29.02
CA ALA A 197 -7.33 10.77 -29.85
C ALA A 197 -8.63 11.23 -30.54
N GLY A 198 -9.31 12.27 -30.04
CA GLY A 198 -10.61 12.73 -30.51
C GLY A 198 -11.80 11.89 -30.05
N ASP A 199 -11.58 10.99 -29.09
CA ASP A 199 -12.62 10.11 -28.49
C ASP A 199 -12.23 9.68 -27.07
N SER A 200 -13.00 8.78 -26.44
CA SER A 200 -12.76 8.26 -25.09
C SER A 200 -12.04 6.89 -25.07
N SER A 201 -11.38 6.51 -26.17
CA SER A 201 -10.76 5.18 -26.29
C SER A 201 -9.55 5.00 -25.37
N ARG A 202 -8.82 6.07 -25.09
CA ARG A 202 -7.60 6.06 -24.29
C ARG A 202 -7.89 5.87 -22.80
N SER A 203 -8.83 6.66 -22.26
CA SER A 203 -9.28 6.48 -20.88
C SER A 203 -9.96 5.12 -20.68
N ALA A 204 -10.73 4.63 -21.66
CA ALA A 204 -11.32 3.30 -21.62
C ALA A 204 -10.24 2.19 -21.59
N LEU A 205 -9.16 2.31 -22.35
CA LEU A 205 -8.02 1.39 -22.31
C LEU A 205 -7.34 1.41 -20.94
N LEU A 206 -7.01 2.59 -20.41
CA LEU A 206 -6.42 2.75 -19.08
C LEU A 206 -7.28 2.11 -17.98
N LYS A 207 -8.62 2.27 -18.08
CA LYS A 207 -9.54 1.60 -17.15
C LYS A 207 -9.41 0.08 -17.21
N LEU A 208 -9.42 -0.49 -18.41
CA LEU A 208 -9.31 -1.95 -18.57
C LEU A 208 -7.97 -2.48 -18.08
N MET A 209 -6.87 -1.77 -18.30
CA MET A 209 -5.56 -2.16 -17.78
C MET A 209 -5.52 -2.16 -16.26
N VAL A 210 -6.11 -1.14 -15.60
CA VAL A 210 -6.25 -1.11 -14.14
C VAL A 210 -7.11 -2.26 -13.64
N ASP A 211 -8.23 -2.54 -14.31
CA ASP A 211 -9.14 -3.64 -13.94
C ASP A 211 -8.40 -5.00 -14.02
N GLU A 212 -7.61 -5.23 -15.09
CA GLU A 212 -6.83 -6.47 -15.26
C GLU A 212 -5.70 -6.59 -14.24
N PHE A 213 -4.97 -5.52 -13.96
CA PHE A 213 -3.96 -5.52 -12.89
C PHE A 213 -4.57 -5.93 -11.55
N ASN A 214 -5.68 -5.29 -11.19
CA ASN A 214 -6.37 -5.57 -9.93
C ASN A 214 -6.99 -6.99 -9.90
N ALA A 215 -7.40 -7.52 -11.06
CA ALA A 215 -7.87 -8.90 -11.17
C ALA A 215 -6.72 -9.89 -10.93
N GLY A 216 -5.56 -9.66 -11.55
CA GLY A 216 -4.35 -10.46 -11.33
C GLY A 216 -3.92 -10.46 -9.86
N LEU A 217 -3.87 -9.30 -9.22
CA LEU A 217 -3.54 -9.17 -7.79
C LEU A 217 -4.49 -9.98 -6.91
N ARG A 218 -5.80 -9.83 -7.09
CA ARG A 218 -6.80 -10.55 -6.30
C ARG A 218 -6.74 -12.06 -6.55
N LEU A 219 -6.54 -12.47 -7.80
CA LEU A 219 -6.42 -13.89 -8.15
C LEU A 219 -5.20 -14.52 -7.49
N GLY A 220 -4.04 -13.88 -7.55
CA GLY A 220 -2.82 -14.36 -6.93
C GLY A 220 -2.96 -14.53 -5.42
N ILE A 221 -3.48 -13.52 -4.71
CA ILE A 221 -3.74 -13.62 -3.26
C ILE A 221 -4.74 -14.74 -2.94
N ALA A 222 -5.81 -14.92 -3.74
CA ALA A 222 -6.79 -15.96 -3.50
C ALA A 222 -6.26 -17.39 -3.75
N ILE A 223 -5.31 -17.56 -4.66
CA ILE A 223 -4.65 -18.84 -4.90
C ILE A 223 -3.78 -19.21 -3.70
N GLU A 224 -2.92 -18.32 -3.27
CA GLU A 224 -1.98 -18.53 -2.17
C GLU A 224 -2.69 -18.78 -0.83
N SER A 225 -3.78 -18.05 -0.55
CA SER A 225 -4.56 -18.23 0.67
C SER A 225 -5.25 -19.59 0.80
N ARG A 226 -5.27 -20.39 -0.28
CA ARG A 226 -5.83 -21.78 -0.26
C ARG A 226 -4.76 -22.83 0.01
N HIS A 227 -3.49 -22.47 -0.04
CA HIS A 227 -2.36 -23.39 0.14
C HIS A 227 -1.74 -23.29 1.56
N ASN A 228 -2.18 -22.32 2.35
CA ASN A 228 -1.83 -22.09 3.76
C ASN A 228 -3.02 -22.42 4.66
#